data_c6183bc3e32b1edafd40355baffaba5e
#
_entry.id   c6183bc3e32b1edafd40355baffaba5e
#
_cell.length_a   1.000
_cell.length_b   1.000
_cell.length_c   1.000
_cell.angle_alpha   90.00
_cell.angle_beta   90.00
_cell.angle_gamma   90.00
#
_symmetry.space_group_name_H-M   'P 1'
#
loop_
_entity.id
_entity.type
_entity.pdbx_description
1 polymer ?
#
loop_
_entity_poly.entity_id
_entity_poly.type
_entity_poly.pdbx_seq_one_letter_code
_entity_poly.pdbx_strand_id
1 'polypeptide(L)'
;ITSPGTSRKVITVGTGTEAGGEYSGQGPVLGSCVCKPDIIAPATNILSCDNHGKSYKKRSGTSMATPIVSGTIALLLSNEPWLSNRDVKIRLMQNAVDCGMAKSRQGWGLLNPEGMLRIK
;
A
#
# COMPACT_ATOMS: atom_id res chain seq x y z
N ILE A 1 2.58 -3.94 -13.85
CA ILE A 1 3.25 -4.42 -12.63
C ILE A 1 4.41 -5.32 -13.03
N THR A 2 5.58 -5.03 -12.50
CA THR A 2 6.81 -5.76 -12.81
C THR A 2 7.33 -6.49 -11.58
N SER A 3 8.30 -7.42 -11.82
CA SER A 3 8.94 -8.13 -10.73
C SER A 3 9.78 -7.17 -9.86
N PRO A 4 9.81 -7.33 -8.51
CA PRO A 4 9.21 -8.42 -7.73
C PRO A 4 7.72 -8.21 -7.38
N GLY A 5 7.10 -7.12 -7.80
CA GLY A 5 5.71 -6.80 -7.48
C GLY A 5 4.70 -7.83 -7.99
N THR A 6 5.09 -8.68 -8.93
CA THR A 6 4.24 -9.74 -9.46
C THR A 6 4.14 -10.97 -8.56
N SER A 7 4.97 -11.06 -7.52
CA SER A 7 4.96 -12.21 -6.61
C SER A 7 3.70 -12.24 -5.76
N ARG A 8 3.12 -13.44 -5.59
CA ARG A 8 1.96 -13.65 -4.72
C ARG A 8 2.26 -13.34 -3.25
N LYS A 9 3.50 -13.56 -2.84
CA LYS A 9 3.89 -13.49 -1.42
C LYS A 9 4.17 -12.08 -0.94
N VAL A 10 4.56 -11.16 -1.83
CA VAL A 10 4.85 -9.79 -1.45
C VAL A 10 3.56 -8.96 -1.41
N ILE A 11 3.58 -7.88 -0.63
CA ILE A 11 2.51 -6.89 -0.64
C ILE A 11 2.90 -5.84 -1.67
N THR A 12 2.15 -5.78 -2.76
CA THR A 12 2.38 -4.83 -3.86
C THR A 12 1.46 -3.63 -3.67
N VAL A 13 2.06 -2.46 -3.58
CA VAL A 13 1.35 -1.21 -3.29
C VAL A 13 1.22 -0.38 -4.56
N GLY A 14 0.01 0.07 -4.84
CA GLY A 14 -0.27 1.01 -5.90
C GLY A 14 -0.87 2.29 -5.36
N THR A 15 -1.23 3.18 -6.26
CA THR A 15 -2.03 4.35 -5.96
C THR A 15 -3.15 4.44 -6.98
N GLY A 16 -4.31 4.84 -6.56
CA GLY A 16 -5.46 4.88 -7.46
C GLY A 16 -6.46 5.90 -7.03
N THR A 17 -6.11 6.67 -6.04
CA THR A 17 -6.96 7.75 -5.59
C THR A 17 -6.97 8.88 -6.62
N GLU A 18 -7.87 9.81 -6.44
CA GLU A 18 -8.26 10.85 -7.37
C GLU A 18 -7.10 11.58 -8.05
N ALA A 19 -5.93 11.57 -7.47
CA ALA A 19 -4.82 12.34 -8.00
C ALA A 19 -3.70 11.51 -8.59
N GLY A 20 -3.73 10.19 -8.49
CA GLY A 20 -2.52 9.43 -8.73
C GLY A 20 -2.62 8.21 -9.61
N GLY A 21 -3.81 7.86 -10.07
CA GLY A 21 -4.04 6.58 -10.76
C GLY A 21 -3.23 6.36 -12.02
N GLU A 22 -2.81 7.42 -12.67
CA GLU A 22 -2.17 7.35 -13.99
C GLU A 22 -0.76 6.78 -13.97
N TYR A 23 -0.02 6.97 -12.90
CA TYR A 23 1.35 6.46 -12.80
C TYR A 23 1.47 5.23 -11.92
N SER A 24 0.34 4.64 -11.55
CA SER A 24 0.33 3.39 -10.79
C SER A 24 0.31 2.20 -11.73
N GLY A 25 1.15 1.23 -11.46
CA GLY A 25 1.07 -0.05 -12.15
C GLY A 25 -0.25 -0.75 -11.83
N GLN A 26 -0.82 -1.42 -12.82
CA GLN A 26 -2.09 -2.10 -12.70
C GLN A 26 -1.96 -3.56 -13.13
N GLY A 27 -2.75 -4.44 -12.49
CA GLY A 27 -2.86 -5.83 -12.88
C GLY A 27 -4.05 -6.08 -13.79
N PRO A 28 -4.39 -7.34 -14.06
CA PRO A 28 -3.76 -8.53 -13.49
C PRO A 28 -2.35 -8.79 -14.02
N VAL A 29 -1.63 -9.70 -13.37
CA VAL A 29 -0.30 -10.12 -13.82
C VAL A 29 -0.45 -11.03 -15.02
N LEU A 30 0.27 -10.71 -16.11
CA LEU A 30 0.20 -11.49 -17.34
C LEU A 30 0.63 -12.94 -17.12
N GLY A 31 -0.12 -13.86 -17.69
CA GLY A 31 0.16 -15.29 -17.59
C GLY A 31 -0.22 -15.92 -16.25
N SER A 32 -0.92 -15.21 -15.38
CA SER A 32 -1.37 -15.74 -14.11
C SER A 32 -2.74 -15.18 -13.74
N CYS A 33 -3.36 -15.78 -12.71
CA CYS A 33 -4.64 -15.30 -12.17
C CYS A 33 -4.44 -14.36 -10.97
N VAL A 34 -3.22 -13.90 -10.75
CA VAL A 34 -2.90 -13.02 -9.62
C VAL A 34 -3.34 -11.60 -9.91
N CYS A 35 -4.16 -11.04 -9.04
CA CYS A 35 -4.58 -9.64 -9.13
C CYS A 35 -3.64 -8.77 -8.31
N LYS A 36 -3.04 -7.79 -8.95
CA LYS A 36 -2.14 -6.80 -8.34
C LYS A 36 -2.53 -5.39 -8.81
N PRO A 37 -2.31 -4.34 -8.03
CA PRO A 37 -1.70 -4.32 -6.69
C PRO A 37 -2.59 -4.97 -5.63
N ASP A 38 -2.02 -5.26 -4.47
CA ASP A 38 -2.80 -5.80 -3.33
C ASP A 38 -3.57 -4.70 -2.61
N ILE A 39 -2.98 -3.53 -2.50
CA ILE A 39 -3.54 -2.41 -1.76
C ILE A 39 -3.05 -1.09 -2.37
N ILE A 40 -3.80 -0.02 -2.18
CA ILE A 40 -3.39 1.32 -2.60
C ILE A 40 -3.23 2.24 -1.39
N ALA A 41 -2.38 3.24 -1.56
CA ALA A 41 -2.14 4.26 -0.54
C ALA A 41 -1.87 5.61 -1.22
N PRO A 42 -1.95 6.73 -0.48
CA PRO A 42 -1.64 8.05 -1.05
C PRO A 42 -0.22 8.12 -1.60
N ALA A 43 -0.06 8.79 -2.72
CA ALA A 43 1.23 8.89 -3.41
C ALA A 43 1.50 10.27 -4.00
N THR A 44 0.61 11.24 -3.83
CA THR A 44 0.73 12.58 -4.43
C THR A 44 1.05 13.61 -3.37
N ASN A 45 2.11 14.39 -3.61
CA ASN A 45 2.55 15.47 -2.71
C ASN A 45 2.79 14.99 -1.27
N ILE A 46 3.43 13.84 -1.13
CA ILE A 46 3.74 13.27 0.18
C ILE A 46 4.92 14.03 0.80
N LEU A 47 4.68 14.64 1.95
CA LEU A 47 5.70 15.36 2.70
C LEU A 47 6.47 14.37 3.58
N SER A 48 7.78 14.36 3.40
CA SER A 48 8.64 13.48 4.19
C SER A 48 10.04 14.09 4.32
N CYS A 49 10.88 13.42 5.07
CA CYS A 49 12.25 13.88 5.30
C CYS A 49 13.03 13.92 3.99
N ASP A 50 13.80 14.98 3.80
CA ASP A 50 14.74 15.09 2.69
C ASP A 50 16.10 14.53 3.12
N ASN A 51 16.83 13.97 2.17
CA ASN A 51 18.19 13.45 2.39
C ASN A 51 19.27 14.54 2.42
N HIS A 52 18.88 15.80 2.30
CA HIS A 52 19.80 16.95 2.29
C HIS A 52 19.72 17.75 3.60
N GLY A 53 19.94 17.11 4.75
CA GLY A 53 19.95 17.78 6.03
C GLY A 53 18.63 17.62 6.80
N LYS A 54 18.19 18.70 7.47
CA LYS A 54 17.06 18.67 8.41
C LYS A 54 15.76 19.20 7.80
N SER A 55 15.62 19.16 6.50
CA SER A 55 14.44 19.68 5.82
C SER A 55 13.47 18.58 5.40
N TYR A 56 12.32 19.00 4.92
CA TYR A 56 11.28 18.13 4.38
C TYR A 56 11.04 18.45 2.92
N LYS A 57 10.58 17.49 2.17
CA LYS A 57 10.29 17.66 0.75
C LYS A 57 9.04 16.88 0.38
N LYS A 58 8.25 17.42 -0.57
CA LYS A 58 7.10 16.72 -1.14
C LYS A 58 7.53 15.95 -2.39
N ARG A 59 7.10 14.70 -2.49
CA ARG A 59 7.32 13.87 -3.66
C ARG A 59 6.04 13.10 -4.00
N SER A 60 5.96 12.67 -5.26
CA SER A 60 4.82 11.89 -5.75
C SER A 60 5.32 10.64 -6.45
N GLY A 61 4.47 9.61 -6.48
CA GLY A 61 4.76 8.32 -7.13
C GLY A 61 4.43 7.15 -6.22
N THR A 62 4.32 5.97 -6.80
CA THR A 62 4.04 4.74 -6.04
C THR A 62 5.14 4.44 -5.03
N SER A 63 6.38 4.93 -5.28
CA SER A 63 7.47 4.84 -4.31
C SER A 63 7.22 5.63 -3.03
N MET A 64 6.25 6.53 -3.05
CA MET A 64 5.83 7.27 -1.86
C MET A 64 4.70 6.55 -1.12
N ALA A 65 3.92 5.75 -1.82
CA ALA A 65 2.83 4.96 -1.24
C ALA A 65 3.36 3.76 -0.44
N THR A 66 4.38 3.09 -0.95
CA THR A 66 4.94 1.89 -0.32
C THR A 66 5.45 2.14 1.10
N PRO A 67 6.22 3.21 1.39
CA PRO A 67 6.63 3.50 2.76
C PRO A 67 5.48 3.77 3.72
N ILE A 68 4.38 4.32 3.25
CA ILE A 68 3.19 4.57 4.08
C ILE A 68 2.62 3.24 4.54
N VAL A 69 2.52 2.25 3.66
CA VAL A 69 2.08 0.91 4.02
C VAL A 69 3.08 0.24 4.96
N SER A 70 4.37 0.32 4.65
CA SER A 70 5.43 -0.26 5.49
C SER A 70 5.43 0.35 6.89
N GLY A 71 5.28 1.65 7.00
CA GLY A 71 5.22 2.35 8.29
C GLY A 71 3.99 1.94 9.10
N THR A 72 2.85 1.79 8.44
CA THR A 72 1.62 1.31 9.09
C THR A 72 1.80 -0.11 9.63
N ILE A 73 2.43 -0.99 8.84
CA ILE A 73 2.73 -2.36 9.28
C ILE A 73 3.70 -2.36 10.46
N ALA A 74 4.70 -1.48 10.43
CA ALA A 74 5.64 -1.37 11.54
C ALA A 74 4.94 -0.97 12.84
N LEU A 75 4.02 -0.02 12.78
CA LEU A 75 3.22 0.38 13.92
C LEU A 75 2.33 -0.77 14.41
N LEU A 76 1.71 -1.51 13.49
CA LEU A 76 0.88 -2.66 13.82
C LEU A 76 1.71 -3.71 14.56
N LEU A 77 2.88 -4.05 14.06
CA LEU A 77 3.76 -5.05 14.67
C LEU A 77 4.36 -4.57 15.99
N SER A 78 4.49 -3.26 16.17
CA SER A 78 4.91 -2.69 17.46
C SER A 78 3.87 -2.98 18.53
N ASN A 79 2.58 -2.92 18.19
CA ASN A 79 1.49 -3.21 19.12
C ASN A 79 1.20 -4.70 19.25
N GLU A 80 1.36 -5.45 18.17
CA GLU A 80 1.02 -6.87 18.09
C GLU A 80 2.18 -7.66 17.47
N PRO A 81 3.32 -7.80 18.18
CA PRO A 81 4.53 -8.39 17.59
C PRO A 81 4.42 -9.89 17.28
N TRP A 82 3.36 -10.54 17.72
CA TRP A 82 3.12 -11.97 17.46
C TRP A 82 2.51 -12.24 16.08
N LEU A 83 2.12 -11.21 15.32
CA LEU A 83 1.49 -11.39 14.02
C LEU A 83 2.48 -11.96 13.00
N SER A 84 2.02 -12.94 12.22
CA SER A 84 2.77 -13.48 11.09
C SER A 84 2.58 -12.59 9.85
N ASN A 85 3.37 -12.85 8.81
CA ASN A 85 3.18 -12.18 7.51
C ASN A 85 1.76 -12.35 6.98
N ARG A 86 1.21 -13.54 7.15
CA ARG A 86 -0.16 -13.85 6.72
C ARG A 86 -1.18 -13.04 7.51
N ASP A 87 -1.00 -12.94 8.83
CA ASP A 87 -1.87 -12.16 9.70
C ASP A 87 -1.87 -10.69 9.32
N VAL A 88 -0.70 -10.15 8.99
CA VAL A 88 -0.56 -8.76 8.53
C VAL A 88 -1.36 -8.53 7.24
N LYS A 89 -1.26 -9.44 6.28
CA LYS A 89 -2.01 -9.32 5.03
C LYS A 89 -3.51 -9.37 5.26
N ILE A 90 -3.97 -10.25 6.12
CA ILE A 90 -5.39 -10.35 6.47
C ILE A 90 -5.87 -9.06 7.12
N ARG A 91 -5.08 -8.49 8.01
CA ARG A 91 -5.41 -7.23 8.68
C ARG A 91 -5.50 -6.08 7.67
N LEU A 92 -4.57 -6.01 6.73
CA LEU A 92 -4.61 -5.01 5.64
C LEU A 92 -5.88 -5.16 4.82
N MET A 93 -6.20 -6.38 4.41
CA MET A 93 -7.37 -6.67 3.57
C MET A 93 -8.68 -6.33 4.29
N GLN A 94 -8.82 -6.73 5.54
CA GLN A 94 -10.05 -6.54 6.30
C GLN A 94 -10.37 -5.07 6.57
N ASN A 95 -9.36 -4.23 6.67
CA ASN A 95 -9.53 -2.81 7.01
C ASN A 95 -9.44 -1.88 5.80
N ALA A 96 -9.09 -2.39 4.63
CA ALA A 96 -9.01 -1.56 3.42
C ALA A 96 -10.38 -1.01 3.04
N VAL A 97 -10.38 0.21 2.51
CA VAL A 97 -11.62 0.91 2.12
C VAL A 97 -11.80 0.78 0.62
N ASP A 98 -12.94 0.23 0.21
CA ASP A 98 -13.28 0.11 -1.21
C ASP A 98 -13.50 1.50 -1.81
N CYS A 99 -12.74 1.83 -2.84
CA CYS A 99 -12.83 3.12 -3.54
C CYS A 99 -13.72 3.07 -4.78
N GLY A 100 -14.41 1.97 -5.02
CA GLY A 100 -15.29 1.83 -6.18
C GLY A 100 -14.57 1.57 -7.49
N MET A 101 -13.28 1.25 -7.44
CA MET A 101 -12.48 0.94 -8.63
C MET A 101 -12.38 -0.56 -8.87
N ALA A 102 -11.96 -0.95 -10.08
CA ALA A 102 -11.69 -2.34 -10.38
C ALA A 102 -10.58 -2.89 -9.48
N LYS A 103 -10.63 -4.17 -9.16
CA LYS A 103 -9.61 -4.82 -8.33
C LYS A 103 -8.21 -4.78 -8.93
N SER A 104 -8.11 -4.74 -10.26
CA SER A 104 -6.83 -4.58 -10.96
C SER A 104 -6.17 -3.22 -10.71
N ARG A 105 -6.91 -2.26 -10.18
CA ARG A 105 -6.41 -0.92 -9.84
C ARG A 105 -6.22 -0.71 -8.35
N GLN A 106 -7.14 -1.21 -7.51
CA GLN A 106 -7.10 -0.95 -6.07
C GLN A 106 -6.77 -2.17 -5.21
N GLY A 107 -6.81 -3.37 -5.76
CA GLY A 107 -6.67 -4.59 -4.95
C GLY A 107 -7.75 -4.66 -3.88
N TRP A 108 -7.35 -4.74 -2.62
CA TRP A 108 -8.26 -4.76 -1.48
C TRP A 108 -8.91 -3.40 -1.21
N GLY A 109 -8.29 -2.33 -1.68
CA GLY A 109 -8.78 -0.97 -1.49
C GLY A 109 -7.71 -0.05 -0.91
N LEU A 110 -8.16 1.09 -0.40
CA LEU A 110 -7.28 2.09 0.20
C LEU A 110 -6.86 1.68 1.61
N LEU A 111 -5.58 1.80 1.89
CA LEU A 111 -5.02 1.58 3.22
C LEU A 111 -5.77 2.40 4.28
N ASN A 112 -6.12 1.74 5.38
CA ASN A 112 -6.79 2.37 6.51
C ASN A 112 -6.00 2.14 7.80
N PRO A 113 -4.97 2.98 8.05
CA PRO A 113 -4.14 2.83 9.26
C PRO A 113 -4.93 2.92 10.55
N GLU A 114 -5.89 3.83 10.60
CA GLU A 114 -6.73 4.02 11.79
C GLU A 114 -7.48 2.75 12.17
N GLY A 115 -8.11 2.11 11.21
CA GLY A 115 -8.84 0.86 11.44
C GLY A 115 -7.92 -0.29 11.86
N MET A 116 -6.72 -0.35 11.26
CA MET A 116 -5.74 -1.41 11.56
C MET A 116 -5.14 -1.28 12.94
N LEU A 117 -4.92 -0.06 13.41
CA LEU A 117 -4.20 0.23 14.65
C LEU A 117 -5.13 0.44 15.83
N ARG A 118 -6.42 0.33 15.64
CA ARG A 118 -7.40 0.52 16.71
C ARG A 118 -7.18 -0.53 17.79
N ILE A 119 -6.95 -0.05 19.01
CA ILE A 119 -6.79 -0.91 20.19
C ILE A 119 -8.19 -1.30 20.65
N LYS A 120 -8.39 -2.59 20.82
CA LYS A 120 -9.65 -3.13 21.35
C LYS A 120 -9.64 -3.11 22.88
#